data_cdae90fcab4255cab8ad8f62411d527c
#
_entry.id   cdae90fcab4255cab8ad8f62411d527c
#
_cell.length_a   1.000
_cell.length_b   1.000
_cell.length_c   1.000
_cell.angle_alpha   90.00
_cell.angle_beta   90.00
_cell.angle_gamma   90.00
#
_symmetry.space_group_name_H-M   'P 1'
#
loop_
_entity.id
_entity.type
_entity.pdbx_description
1 polymer ?
#
loop_
_entity_poly.entity_id
_entity_poly.type
_entity_poly.pdbx_seq_one_letter_code
_entity_poly.pdbx_strand_id
1 'polypeptide(L)'
;MLFRSVDVSNSSWQEHILSEANRLQELGADGIFMDNFDVYYIASEEYQGSDINKEDIYQGCLKMLNDLSSTGMKLMINSGTDFLDRMHSENRNEINKINVYAQETVFSKIEDYENNIFVRQDIGEKEYLLNIVEIMRYKGDVLFIEYTKDATLKKEIQEYCDELNYHYYISENVELKV
;
A
#
# COMPACT_ATOMS: atom_id res chain seq x y z
N MET A 1 -7.10 -0.37 20.28
CA MET A 1 -7.66 -1.41 19.41
C MET A 1 -6.52 -2.38 19.12
N LEU A 2 -6.62 -3.65 19.53
CA LEU A 2 -5.58 -4.63 19.19
C LEU A 2 -5.80 -5.05 17.74
N PHE A 3 -5.00 -4.53 16.83
CA PHE A 3 -4.91 -5.08 15.48
C PHE A 3 -4.35 -6.50 15.60
N ARG A 4 -5.14 -7.48 15.23
CA ARG A 4 -4.63 -8.85 15.08
C ARG A 4 -4.16 -8.97 13.64
N SER A 5 -2.88 -8.71 13.43
CA SER A 5 -2.24 -9.00 12.14
C SER A 5 -2.23 -10.52 11.92
N VAL A 6 -2.50 -10.94 10.71
CA VAL A 6 -2.39 -12.36 10.34
C VAL A 6 -0.94 -12.63 9.94
N ASP A 7 -0.43 -13.76 10.34
CA ASP A 7 0.88 -14.24 9.88
C ASP A 7 0.83 -14.53 8.37
N VAL A 8 1.35 -13.62 7.57
CA VAL A 8 1.39 -13.72 6.11
C VAL A 8 2.29 -14.86 5.62
N SER A 9 3.19 -15.40 6.45
CA SER A 9 4.02 -16.54 6.12
C SER A 9 3.28 -17.89 6.26
N ASN A 10 2.11 -17.90 6.91
CA ASN A 10 1.30 -19.08 7.12
C ASN A 10 0.72 -19.60 5.80
N SER A 11 1.06 -20.85 5.44
CA SER A 11 0.63 -21.43 4.16
C SER A 11 -0.89 -21.58 4.03
N SER A 12 -1.60 -21.93 5.11
CA SER A 12 -3.05 -22.06 5.07
C SER A 12 -3.74 -20.71 4.83
N TRP A 13 -3.18 -19.62 5.36
CA TRP A 13 -3.65 -18.28 5.06
C TRP A 13 -3.41 -17.90 3.61
N GLN A 14 -2.22 -18.17 3.08
CA GLN A 14 -1.87 -17.91 1.68
C GLN A 14 -2.77 -18.66 0.72
N GLU A 15 -3.02 -19.96 0.99
CA GLU A 15 -3.94 -20.79 0.21
C GLU A 15 -5.37 -20.27 0.24
N HIS A 16 -5.83 -19.80 1.42
CA HIS A 16 -7.16 -19.18 1.54
C HIS A 16 -7.29 -17.91 0.70
N ILE A 17 -6.32 -16.99 0.78
CA ILE A 17 -6.33 -15.75 -0.01
C ILE A 17 -6.28 -16.05 -1.50
N LEU A 18 -5.44 -16.97 -1.94
CA LEU A 18 -5.37 -17.37 -3.35
C LEU A 18 -6.70 -17.99 -3.82
N SER A 19 -7.34 -18.81 -3.01
CA SER A 19 -8.66 -19.38 -3.31
C SER A 19 -9.73 -18.31 -3.46
N GLU A 20 -9.75 -17.31 -2.57
CA GLU A 20 -10.68 -16.18 -2.67
C GLU A 20 -10.39 -15.29 -3.90
N ALA A 21 -9.12 -15.08 -4.23
CA ALA A 21 -8.73 -14.35 -5.44
C ALA A 21 -9.27 -15.05 -6.71
N ASN A 22 -9.09 -16.36 -6.83
CA ASN A 22 -9.62 -17.13 -7.95
C ASN A 22 -11.15 -17.07 -8.01
N ARG A 23 -11.83 -17.17 -6.86
CA ARG A 23 -13.30 -17.04 -6.79
C ARG A 23 -13.79 -15.66 -7.27
N LEU A 24 -13.08 -14.59 -6.88
CA LEU A 24 -13.41 -13.23 -7.32
C LEU A 24 -13.18 -13.06 -8.83
N GLN A 25 -12.11 -13.63 -9.36
CA GLN A 25 -11.86 -13.64 -10.80
C GLN A 25 -12.98 -14.33 -11.58
N GLU A 26 -13.46 -15.49 -11.10
CA GLU A 26 -14.60 -16.22 -11.69
C GLU A 26 -15.90 -15.38 -11.66
N LEU A 27 -16.03 -14.47 -10.68
CA LEU A 27 -17.14 -13.52 -10.59
C LEU A 27 -16.94 -12.27 -11.46
N GLY A 28 -15.83 -12.16 -12.18
CA GLY A 28 -15.55 -11.07 -13.12
C GLY A 28 -14.76 -9.92 -12.52
N ALA A 29 -14.05 -10.11 -11.43
CA ALA A 29 -13.12 -9.09 -10.91
C ALA A 29 -11.88 -9.00 -11.84
N ASP A 30 -11.50 -7.76 -12.20
CA ASP A 30 -10.36 -7.48 -13.08
C ASP A 30 -9.03 -7.35 -12.29
N GLY A 31 -9.11 -7.13 -10.98
CA GLY A 31 -7.94 -6.90 -10.15
C GLY A 31 -8.19 -7.06 -8.66
N ILE A 32 -7.11 -7.00 -7.91
CA ILE A 32 -7.06 -7.13 -6.46
C ILE A 32 -6.44 -5.87 -5.88
N PHE A 33 -7.13 -5.26 -4.92
CA PHE A 33 -6.59 -4.21 -4.07
C PHE A 33 -6.00 -4.85 -2.81
N MET A 34 -4.67 -4.83 -2.71
CA MET A 34 -3.92 -5.36 -1.58
C MET A 34 -3.69 -4.23 -0.57
N ASP A 35 -4.48 -4.23 0.48
CA ASP A 35 -4.38 -3.26 1.57
C ASP A 35 -3.50 -3.77 2.71
N ASN A 36 -3.00 -2.83 3.53
CA ASN A 36 -2.20 -3.10 4.72
C ASN A 36 -0.89 -3.90 4.46
N PHE A 37 -0.24 -3.67 3.34
CA PHE A 37 1.07 -4.27 3.06
C PHE A 37 2.18 -3.74 3.99
N ASP A 38 1.89 -2.70 4.77
CA ASP A 38 2.71 -2.23 5.91
C ASP A 38 2.85 -3.28 7.02
N VAL A 39 2.06 -4.36 6.96
CA VAL A 39 2.18 -5.52 7.85
C VAL A 39 3.62 -6.05 7.92
N TYR A 40 4.38 -5.91 6.84
CA TYR A 40 5.79 -6.27 6.82
C TYR A 40 6.59 -5.54 7.90
N TYR A 41 6.42 -4.23 8.02
CA TYR A 41 7.08 -3.41 9.03
C TYR A 41 6.46 -3.64 10.42
N ILE A 42 5.15 -3.48 10.53
CA ILE A 42 4.41 -3.58 11.79
C ILE A 42 4.64 -4.94 12.46
N ALA A 43 4.48 -6.03 11.72
CA ALA A 43 4.67 -7.38 12.26
C ALA A 43 6.12 -7.62 12.69
N SER A 44 7.11 -7.06 11.98
CA SER A 44 8.53 -7.20 12.35
C SER A 44 8.88 -6.53 13.67
N GLU A 45 8.13 -5.48 14.06
CA GLU A 45 8.32 -4.76 15.31
C GLU A 45 7.46 -5.36 16.44
N GLU A 46 6.21 -5.75 16.15
CA GLU A 46 5.27 -6.27 17.14
C GLU A 46 5.57 -7.72 17.58
N TYR A 47 6.13 -8.54 16.68
CA TYR A 47 6.44 -9.95 16.97
C TYR A 47 7.84 -10.19 17.54
N GLN A 48 8.49 -9.15 18.09
CA GLN A 48 9.77 -9.32 18.78
C GLN A 48 9.64 -10.37 19.91
N GLY A 49 10.39 -11.45 19.76
CA GLY A 49 10.38 -12.58 20.73
C GLY A 49 9.36 -13.70 20.45
N SER A 50 8.66 -13.64 19.32
CA SER A 50 7.91 -14.79 18.76
C SER A 50 8.79 -15.67 17.88
N ASP A 51 8.27 -16.85 17.48
CA ASP A 51 8.94 -17.73 16.51
C ASP A 51 8.89 -17.16 15.06
N ILE A 52 8.14 -16.09 14.83
CA ILE A 52 8.01 -15.43 13.53
C ILE A 52 9.08 -14.36 13.43
N ASN A 53 9.95 -14.45 12.43
CA ASN A 53 10.98 -13.47 12.19
C ASN A 53 10.66 -12.57 10.97
N LYS A 54 11.34 -11.44 10.89
CA LYS A 54 11.14 -10.44 9.81
C LYS A 54 11.36 -11.02 8.42
N GLU A 55 12.27 -11.98 8.29
CA GLU A 55 12.55 -12.64 7.00
C GLU A 55 11.39 -13.54 6.57
N ASP A 56 10.79 -14.29 7.48
CA ASP A 56 9.64 -15.14 7.18
C ASP A 56 8.46 -14.30 6.69
N ILE A 57 8.21 -13.15 7.33
CA ILE A 57 7.17 -12.21 6.91
C ILE A 57 7.47 -11.67 5.51
N TYR A 58 8.73 -11.27 5.25
CA TYR A 58 9.13 -10.78 3.93
C TYR A 58 8.93 -11.83 2.83
N GLN A 59 9.39 -13.06 3.06
CA GLN A 59 9.19 -14.15 2.12
C GLN A 59 7.71 -14.51 1.95
N GLY A 60 6.92 -14.40 3.01
CA GLY A 60 5.47 -14.54 2.97
C GLY A 60 4.80 -13.50 2.08
N CYS A 61 5.19 -12.22 2.20
CA CYS A 61 4.72 -11.14 1.35
C CYS A 61 5.11 -11.34 -0.13
N LEU A 62 6.36 -11.73 -0.40
CA LEU A 62 6.83 -12.05 -1.75
C LEU A 62 6.05 -13.20 -2.36
N LYS A 63 5.82 -14.27 -1.58
CA LYS A 63 5.04 -15.41 -2.05
C LYS A 63 3.60 -15.01 -2.34
N MET A 64 2.96 -14.23 -1.47
CA MET A 64 1.60 -13.73 -1.68
C MET A 64 1.50 -12.91 -2.98
N LEU A 65 2.45 -12.00 -3.21
CA LEU A 65 2.52 -11.21 -4.44
C LEU A 65 2.68 -12.10 -5.68
N ASN A 66 3.52 -13.14 -5.60
CA ASN A 66 3.71 -14.11 -6.68
C ASN A 66 2.44 -14.91 -6.97
N ASP A 67 1.81 -15.45 -5.92
CA ASP A 67 0.61 -16.29 -6.04
C ASP A 67 -0.55 -15.49 -6.62
N LEU A 68 -0.81 -14.28 -6.11
CA LEU A 68 -1.87 -13.41 -6.62
C LEU A 68 -1.61 -12.97 -8.07
N SER A 69 -0.36 -12.66 -8.42
CA SER A 69 0.00 -12.35 -9.81
C SER A 69 -0.26 -13.52 -10.76
N SER A 70 -0.18 -14.76 -10.29
CA SER A 70 -0.42 -15.96 -11.10
C SER A 70 -1.88 -16.13 -11.54
N THR A 71 -2.82 -15.45 -10.89
CA THR A 71 -4.23 -15.42 -11.30
C THR A 71 -4.44 -14.69 -12.61
N GLY A 72 -3.52 -13.81 -13.01
CA GLY A 72 -3.64 -12.94 -14.17
C GLY A 72 -4.46 -11.66 -13.93
N MET A 73 -4.99 -11.47 -12.72
CA MET A 73 -5.64 -10.21 -12.33
C MET A 73 -4.62 -9.09 -12.12
N LYS A 74 -5.06 -7.85 -12.29
CA LYS A 74 -4.26 -6.68 -11.96
C LYS A 74 -4.05 -6.59 -10.45
N LEU A 75 -2.83 -6.24 -10.03
CA LEU A 75 -2.51 -6.05 -8.63
C LEU A 75 -2.30 -4.56 -8.32
N MET A 76 -3.07 -4.06 -7.38
CA MET A 76 -2.89 -2.74 -6.78
C MET A 76 -2.44 -2.93 -5.33
N ILE A 77 -1.34 -2.30 -4.96
CA ILE A 77 -0.85 -2.29 -3.58
C ILE A 77 -1.12 -0.91 -2.97
N ASN A 78 -1.63 -0.89 -1.73
CA ASN A 78 -1.77 0.33 -0.96
C ASN A 78 -0.66 0.43 0.07
N SER A 79 0.15 1.50 0.00
CA SER A 79 1.32 1.71 0.86
C SER A 79 2.33 0.55 0.81
N GLY A 80 2.81 0.05 1.93
CA GLY A 80 3.82 -1.02 1.95
C GLY A 80 5.22 -0.52 1.62
N THR A 81 5.53 0.71 2.00
CA THR A 81 6.76 1.45 1.62
C THR A 81 8.03 0.70 1.96
N ASP A 82 8.16 0.17 3.19
CA ASP A 82 9.35 -0.59 3.62
C ASP A 82 9.54 -1.90 2.83
N PHE A 83 8.42 -2.56 2.47
CA PHE A 83 8.45 -3.76 1.64
C PHE A 83 8.93 -3.44 0.22
N LEU A 84 8.41 -2.36 -0.37
CA LEU A 84 8.78 -1.90 -1.72
C LEU A 84 10.22 -1.42 -1.78
N ASP A 85 10.67 -0.64 -0.79
CA ASP A 85 12.05 -0.17 -0.68
C ASP A 85 13.02 -1.35 -0.61
N ARG A 86 12.71 -2.35 0.21
CA ARG A 86 13.52 -3.57 0.31
C ARG A 86 13.54 -4.33 -1.01
N MET A 87 12.40 -4.54 -1.66
CA MET A 87 12.36 -5.19 -2.97
C MET A 87 13.20 -4.45 -4.02
N HIS A 88 13.14 -3.12 -4.01
CA HIS A 88 13.92 -2.29 -4.91
C HIS A 88 15.43 -2.43 -4.63
N SER A 89 15.85 -2.29 -3.39
CA SER A 89 17.25 -2.40 -2.98
C SER A 89 17.87 -3.77 -3.27
N GLU A 90 17.07 -4.84 -3.18
CA GLU A 90 17.45 -6.20 -3.52
C GLU A 90 17.32 -6.53 -5.02
N ASN A 91 16.90 -5.57 -5.86
CA ASN A 91 16.63 -5.76 -7.30
C ASN A 91 15.65 -6.90 -7.59
N ARG A 92 14.59 -7.03 -6.79
CA ARG A 92 13.58 -8.10 -6.93
C ARG A 92 12.68 -7.86 -8.14
N ASN A 93 12.56 -8.87 -8.98
CA ASN A 93 11.69 -8.80 -10.16
C ASN A 93 10.19 -8.77 -9.80
N GLU A 94 9.83 -9.23 -8.62
CA GLU A 94 8.45 -9.26 -8.13
C GLU A 94 7.81 -7.87 -8.09
N ILE A 95 8.59 -6.82 -7.90
CA ILE A 95 8.11 -5.43 -7.93
C ILE A 95 7.40 -5.08 -9.26
N ASN A 96 7.79 -5.72 -10.37
CA ASN A 96 7.18 -5.50 -11.69
C ASN A 96 5.81 -6.18 -11.84
N LYS A 97 5.33 -6.92 -10.85
CA LYS A 97 4.00 -7.55 -10.81
C LYS A 97 2.92 -6.60 -10.32
N ILE A 98 3.32 -5.49 -9.70
CA ILE A 98 2.44 -4.46 -9.19
C ILE A 98 2.05 -3.57 -10.37
N ASN A 99 0.75 -3.52 -10.69
CA ASN A 99 0.22 -2.73 -11.79
C ASN A 99 -0.17 -1.31 -11.38
N VAL A 100 -0.59 -1.14 -10.12
CA VAL A 100 -0.95 0.16 -9.55
C VAL A 100 -0.36 0.27 -8.15
N TYR A 101 0.27 1.37 -7.88
CA TYR A 101 0.73 1.75 -6.55
C TYR A 101 -0.15 2.86 -5.99
N ALA A 102 -0.88 2.59 -4.94
CA ALA A 102 -1.58 3.60 -4.18
C ALA A 102 -0.74 4.01 -2.98
N GLN A 103 -0.60 5.30 -2.77
CA GLN A 103 0.07 5.85 -1.60
C GLN A 103 -0.84 6.83 -0.87
N GLU A 104 -1.10 6.52 0.39
CA GLU A 104 -1.85 7.42 1.26
C GLU A 104 -0.94 8.45 1.93
N THR A 105 -1.50 9.62 2.19
CA THR A 105 -0.94 10.62 3.10
C THR A 105 0.48 11.12 2.74
N VAL A 106 0.75 11.35 1.47
CA VAL A 106 2.03 11.92 1.02
C VAL A 106 2.13 13.41 1.36
N PHE A 107 1.07 14.17 1.14
CA PHE A 107 1.00 15.61 1.38
C PHE A 107 0.28 15.94 2.68
N SER A 108 -0.63 15.08 3.10
CA SER A 108 -1.43 15.19 4.30
C SER A 108 -1.04 14.14 5.33
N LYS A 109 -1.44 14.36 6.58
CA LYS A 109 -1.31 13.41 7.68
C LYS A 109 -2.60 13.39 8.47
N ILE A 110 -3.05 12.21 8.85
CA ILE A 110 -4.21 12.03 9.72
C ILE A 110 -3.72 12.15 11.16
N GLU A 111 -4.10 13.25 11.83
CA GLU A 111 -3.74 13.50 13.22
C GLU A 111 -4.75 12.88 14.19
N ASP A 112 -6.04 12.88 13.81
CA ASP A 112 -7.11 12.26 14.59
C ASP A 112 -8.13 11.61 13.65
N TYR A 113 -8.18 10.27 13.67
CA TYR A 113 -9.09 9.48 12.86
C TYR A 113 -10.57 9.66 13.24
N GLU A 114 -10.85 9.77 14.55
CA GLU A 114 -12.23 9.86 15.05
C GLU A 114 -12.87 11.22 14.70
N ASN A 115 -12.07 12.29 14.75
CA ASN A 115 -12.54 13.64 14.51
C ASN A 115 -12.25 14.16 13.10
N ASN A 116 -11.65 13.34 12.23
CA ASN A 116 -11.22 13.73 10.88
C ASN A 116 -10.36 15.01 10.91
N ILE A 117 -9.32 15.01 11.77
CA ILE A 117 -8.34 16.10 11.84
C ILE A 117 -7.16 15.74 10.96
N PHE A 118 -6.90 16.59 9.98
CA PHE A 118 -5.83 16.44 8.99
C PHE A 118 -4.90 17.64 9.05
N VAL A 119 -3.60 17.35 8.95
CA VAL A 119 -2.54 18.36 8.90
C VAL A 119 -1.63 18.09 7.70
N ARG A 120 -0.71 19.00 7.42
CA ARG A 120 0.32 18.76 6.42
C ARG A 120 1.27 17.67 6.88
N GLN A 121 1.72 16.85 5.95
CA GLN A 121 2.72 15.83 6.23
C GLN A 121 4.07 16.47 6.60
N ASP A 122 4.82 15.81 7.46
CA ASP A 122 6.18 16.18 7.82
C ASP A 122 7.09 16.12 6.58
N ILE A 123 8.01 17.06 6.43
CA ILE A 123 8.83 17.20 5.22
C ILE A 123 9.64 15.92 4.95
N GLY A 124 10.28 15.36 5.99
CA GLY A 124 11.10 14.16 5.83
C GLY A 124 10.27 12.93 5.44
N GLU A 125 9.07 12.77 6.02
CA GLU A 125 8.16 11.70 5.64
C GLU A 125 7.66 11.86 4.21
N LYS A 126 7.24 13.08 3.84
CA LYS A 126 6.83 13.38 2.46
C LYS A 126 7.93 13.03 1.45
N GLU A 127 9.17 13.42 1.72
CA GLU A 127 10.30 13.12 0.85
C GLU A 127 10.56 11.61 0.72
N TYR A 128 10.47 10.88 1.83
CA TYR A 128 10.59 9.42 1.82
C TYR A 128 9.51 8.76 0.98
N LEU A 129 8.24 9.11 1.19
CA LEU A 129 7.12 8.57 0.42
C LEU A 129 7.23 8.91 -1.07
N LEU A 130 7.65 10.13 -1.42
CA LEU A 130 7.88 10.52 -2.81
C LEU A 130 9.01 9.73 -3.47
N ASN A 131 10.05 9.31 -2.74
CA ASN A 131 11.08 8.44 -3.28
C ASN A 131 10.51 7.07 -3.67
N ILE A 132 9.60 6.50 -2.88
CA ILE A 132 8.93 5.24 -3.24
C ILE A 132 8.00 5.43 -4.44
N VAL A 133 7.25 6.53 -4.47
CA VAL A 133 6.44 6.90 -5.65
C VAL A 133 7.29 6.97 -6.90
N GLU A 134 8.48 7.59 -6.84
CA GLU A 134 9.40 7.68 -7.97
C GLU A 134 9.90 6.32 -8.46
N ILE A 135 10.15 5.38 -7.54
CA ILE A 135 10.47 3.98 -7.90
C ILE A 135 9.30 3.32 -8.62
N MET A 136 8.09 3.48 -8.08
CA MET A 136 6.90 2.76 -8.55
C MET A 136 6.34 3.32 -9.85
N ARG A 137 6.49 4.62 -10.15
CA ARG A 137 6.01 5.23 -11.42
C ARG A 137 6.60 4.59 -12.69
N TYR A 138 7.74 3.93 -12.59
CA TYR A 138 8.35 3.20 -13.70
C TYR A 138 7.87 1.74 -13.80
N LYS A 139 6.99 1.32 -12.88
CA LYS A 139 6.48 -0.05 -12.80
C LYS A 139 5.00 -0.15 -13.19
N GLY A 140 4.23 0.85 -12.83
CA GLY A 140 2.79 0.89 -13.05
C GLY A 140 2.20 2.27 -12.81
N ASP A 141 0.88 2.35 -12.79
CA ASP A 141 0.16 3.57 -12.49
C ASP A 141 0.32 3.94 -11.00
N VAL A 142 0.25 5.23 -10.69
CA VAL A 142 0.31 5.75 -9.32
C VAL A 142 -1.00 6.44 -8.97
N LEU A 143 -1.53 6.14 -7.77
CA LEU A 143 -2.70 6.78 -7.19
C LEU A 143 -2.34 7.39 -5.83
N PHE A 144 -2.56 8.68 -5.67
CA PHE A 144 -2.48 9.36 -4.38
C PHE A 144 -3.83 9.32 -3.67
N ILE A 145 -3.85 8.94 -2.40
CA ILE A 145 -5.02 9.01 -1.53
C ILE A 145 -4.71 9.99 -0.40
N GLU A 146 -5.37 11.13 -0.43
CA GLU A 146 -5.05 12.23 0.47
C GLU A 146 -6.26 12.65 1.31
N TYR A 147 -6.00 13.17 2.48
CA TYR A 147 -7.05 13.57 3.42
C TYR A 147 -6.84 15.02 3.85
N THR A 148 -7.71 15.92 3.39
CA THR A 148 -7.61 17.32 3.80
C THR A 148 -8.89 18.10 3.56
N LYS A 149 -9.16 19.08 4.44
CA LYS A 149 -10.19 20.11 4.29
C LYS A 149 -9.58 21.46 3.87
N ASP A 150 -8.23 21.57 3.88
CA ASP A 150 -7.51 22.80 3.52
C ASP A 150 -7.51 22.98 1.99
N ALA A 151 -8.16 24.03 1.53
CA ALA A 151 -8.25 24.34 0.09
C ALA A 151 -6.88 24.61 -0.56
N THR A 152 -5.92 25.14 0.19
CA THR A 152 -4.57 25.40 -0.32
C THR A 152 -3.81 24.09 -0.53
N LEU A 153 -3.93 23.17 0.43
CA LEU A 153 -3.31 21.84 0.33
C LEU A 153 -3.96 21.01 -0.79
N LYS A 154 -5.30 21.06 -0.93
CA LYS A 154 -5.99 20.42 -2.06
C LYS A 154 -5.44 20.86 -3.39
N LYS A 155 -5.29 22.18 -3.56
CA LYS A 155 -4.76 22.75 -4.80
C LYS A 155 -3.31 22.31 -5.06
N GLU A 156 -2.45 22.29 -4.04
CA GLU A 156 -1.07 21.82 -4.13
C GLU A 156 -1.01 20.36 -4.61
N ILE A 157 -1.84 19.50 -4.03
CA ILE A 157 -1.93 18.07 -4.42
C ILE A 157 -2.37 17.92 -5.87
N GLN A 158 -3.43 18.64 -6.26
CA GLN A 158 -3.96 18.62 -7.62
C GLN A 158 -2.92 19.06 -8.65
N GLU A 159 -2.29 20.23 -8.42
CA GLU A 159 -1.25 20.76 -9.31
C GLU A 159 -0.08 19.78 -9.47
N TYR A 160 0.39 19.18 -8.37
CA TYR A 160 1.46 18.20 -8.39
C TYR A 160 1.08 16.93 -9.17
N CYS A 161 -0.09 16.39 -8.92
CA CYS A 161 -0.53 15.15 -9.58
C CYS A 161 -0.84 15.38 -11.06
N ASP A 162 -1.47 16.51 -11.41
CA ASP A 162 -1.78 16.87 -12.79
C ASP A 162 -0.50 17.09 -13.62
N GLU A 163 0.52 17.76 -13.05
CA GLU A 163 1.80 18.00 -13.72
C GLU A 163 2.52 16.70 -14.06
N LEU A 164 2.45 15.69 -13.18
CA LEU A 164 3.12 14.40 -13.33
C LEU A 164 2.21 13.30 -13.90
N ASN A 165 0.96 13.65 -14.23
CA ASN A 165 -0.05 12.71 -14.72
C ASN A 165 -0.29 11.52 -13.77
N TYR A 166 -0.35 11.80 -12.46
CA TYR A 166 -0.75 10.83 -11.45
C TYR A 166 -2.25 10.88 -11.20
N HIS A 167 -2.81 9.73 -10.83
CA HIS A 167 -4.18 9.68 -10.31
C HIS A 167 -4.21 10.16 -8.86
N TYR A 168 -5.29 10.80 -8.45
CA TYR A 168 -5.47 11.19 -7.05
C TYR A 168 -6.93 11.14 -6.61
N TYR A 169 -7.11 10.91 -5.33
CA TYR A 169 -8.37 11.04 -4.62
C TYR A 169 -8.12 11.84 -3.33
N ILE A 170 -8.89 12.91 -3.12
CA ILE A 170 -8.76 13.77 -1.93
C ILE A 170 -10.06 13.71 -1.15
N SER A 171 -10.00 13.16 0.06
CA SER A 171 -11.15 13.01 0.96
C SER A 171 -11.13 14.05 2.09
N GLU A 172 -12.32 14.44 2.55
CA GLU A 172 -12.51 15.24 3.76
C GLU A 172 -12.84 14.39 5.00
N ASN A 173 -12.87 13.08 4.85
CA ASN A 173 -13.11 12.12 5.93
C ASN A 173 -12.34 10.82 5.69
N VAL A 174 -12.04 10.09 6.77
CA VAL A 174 -11.29 8.81 6.72
C VAL A 174 -12.10 7.63 6.18
N GLU A 175 -13.41 7.78 6.04
CA GLU A 175 -14.29 6.70 5.54
C GLU A 175 -14.36 6.68 3.99
N LEU A 176 -13.63 7.57 3.32
CA LEU A 176 -13.60 7.71 1.85
C LEU A 176 -15.01 7.83 1.23
N LYS A 177 -15.98 8.39 1.96
CA LYS A 177 -17.31 8.64 1.45
C LYS A 177 -17.31 9.82 0.46
N VAL A 178 -17.89 9.58 -0.69
CA VAL A 178 -18.15 10.59 -1.72
C VAL A 178 -19.36 11.45 -1.32
#